data_7e1f43110e4c384e488d4bf35516531e
#
_entry.id   7e1f43110e4c384e488d4bf35516531e
#
_cell.length_a   1.000
_cell.length_b   1.000
_cell.length_c   1.000
_cell.angle_alpha   90.00
_cell.angle_beta   90.00
_cell.angle_gamma   90.00
#
_symmetry.space_group_name_H-M   'P 1'
#
loop_
_entity.id
_entity.type
_entity.pdbx_description
1 polymer ?
#
loop_
_entity_poly.entity_id
_entity_poly.type
_entity_poly.pdbx_seq_one_letter_code
_entity_poly.pdbx_strand_id
1 'polypeptide(L)'
;MFPRVELANIPTPLEKMQRLSEHIAGPSYFVKRDDLTGFAGGGNKARQLEYSFGEAIHCGADMILVTGAVQSNYVRSAAAAAAKLGLSCHVQLENRVEDMPSSYHRSGNVLLNKLFGASVSTFHIGEDEAAADANIADIANDYVKKGKKPYLLTLSPDTKPLGALGYMRCAGEILDQLHNQNKSVSAIVVASGSAATHVGLLLGLRLLRSRIPVYGICVRRDKKQQVSRVKGIVRLAENLIGCGEVVQEDDIKSVSYTHLRAHETQR
;
A
#
# COMPACT_ATOMS: atom_id res chain seq x y z
N MET A 1 -21.77 -2.38 0.44
CA MET A 1 -20.62 -3.02 -0.26
C MET A 1 -19.73 -1.90 -0.77
N PHE A 2 -18.41 -1.99 -0.63
CA PHE A 2 -17.50 -0.95 -1.10
C PHE A 2 -17.26 -1.10 -2.61
N PRO A 3 -17.32 0.00 -3.38
CA PRO A 3 -16.95 -0.01 -4.80
C PRO A 3 -15.53 -0.54 -5.02
N ARG A 4 -15.33 -1.37 -6.04
CA ARG A 4 -14.05 -1.97 -6.35
C ARG A 4 -13.88 -2.13 -7.86
N VAL A 5 -12.70 -1.86 -8.36
CA VAL A 5 -12.28 -2.18 -9.73
C VAL A 5 -11.33 -3.39 -9.71
N GLU A 6 -11.24 -4.12 -10.81
CA GLU A 6 -10.36 -5.28 -10.92
C GLU A 6 -9.03 -4.86 -11.57
N LEU A 7 -7.97 -4.88 -10.77
CA LEU A 7 -6.60 -4.61 -11.20
C LEU A 7 -5.70 -5.83 -11.06
N ALA A 8 -5.79 -6.53 -9.95
CA ALA A 8 -4.92 -7.64 -9.59
C ALA A 8 -5.47 -9.00 -10.05
N ASN A 9 -4.59 -9.87 -10.52
CA ASN A 9 -4.89 -11.30 -10.68
C ASN A 9 -4.84 -11.97 -9.32
N ILE A 10 -5.99 -12.29 -8.77
CA ILE A 10 -6.16 -12.89 -7.44
C ILE A 10 -7.10 -14.11 -7.52
N PRO A 11 -6.90 -15.13 -6.64
CA PRO A 11 -5.91 -15.17 -5.56
C PRO A 11 -4.49 -15.38 -6.07
N THR A 12 -3.50 -14.70 -5.45
CA THR A 12 -2.09 -15.00 -5.72
C THR A 12 -1.67 -16.29 -5.01
N PRO A 13 -0.66 -17.02 -5.50
CA PRO A 13 -0.21 -18.26 -4.85
C PRO A 13 0.31 -18.04 -3.42
N LEU A 14 0.16 -19.07 -2.58
CA LEU A 14 0.86 -19.24 -1.30
C LEU A 14 1.82 -20.40 -1.44
N GLU A 15 3.12 -20.12 -1.51
CA GLU A 15 4.17 -21.09 -1.84
C GLU A 15 5.12 -21.33 -0.67
N LYS A 16 5.57 -22.58 -0.50
CA LYS A 16 6.62 -22.89 0.46
C LYS A 16 7.98 -22.44 -0.08
N MET A 17 8.73 -21.71 0.73
CA MET A 17 10.11 -21.30 0.45
C MET A 17 11.08 -22.44 0.86
N GLN A 18 11.14 -23.50 0.06
CA GLN A 18 11.83 -24.74 0.41
C GLN A 18 13.30 -24.51 0.80
N ARG A 19 14.07 -23.87 -0.08
CA ARG A 19 15.52 -23.62 0.13
C ARG A 19 15.79 -22.74 1.36
N LEU A 20 14.95 -21.72 1.60
CA LEU A 20 15.10 -20.87 2.79
C LEU A 20 14.80 -21.65 4.06
N SER A 21 13.72 -22.45 4.05
CA SER A 21 13.34 -23.28 5.20
C SER A 21 14.44 -24.29 5.57
N GLU A 22 15.06 -24.90 4.57
CA GLU A 22 16.19 -25.84 4.75
C GLU A 22 17.45 -25.12 5.25
N HIS A 23 17.78 -23.95 4.67
CA HIS A 23 18.98 -23.19 5.01
C HIS A 23 18.96 -22.69 6.46
N ILE A 24 17.79 -22.23 6.93
CA ILE A 24 17.66 -21.71 8.31
C ILE A 24 17.52 -22.84 9.33
N ALA A 25 17.22 -24.07 8.89
CA ALA A 25 17.01 -25.24 9.75
C ALA A 25 16.00 -24.97 10.90
N GLY A 26 14.92 -24.24 10.58
CA GLY A 26 13.89 -23.80 11.51
C GLY A 26 12.48 -24.10 11.03
N PRO A 27 11.51 -23.20 11.27
CA PRO A 27 10.16 -23.37 10.83
C PRO A 27 10.06 -23.34 9.29
N SER A 28 8.99 -23.90 8.74
CA SER A 28 8.69 -23.76 7.31
C SER A 28 8.27 -22.33 7.01
N TYR A 29 8.91 -21.72 6.01
CA TYR A 29 8.56 -20.41 5.50
C TYR A 29 7.68 -20.51 4.27
N PHE A 30 6.64 -19.68 4.23
CA PHE A 30 5.75 -19.53 3.07
C PHE A 30 5.77 -18.10 2.58
N VAL A 31 5.59 -17.90 1.30
CA VAL A 31 5.46 -16.58 0.69
C VAL A 31 4.11 -16.45 -0.01
N LYS A 32 3.37 -15.40 0.33
CA LYS A 32 2.20 -14.95 -0.44
C LYS A 32 2.71 -14.15 -1.62
N ARG A 33 2.58 -14.70 -2.84
CA ARG A 33 3.21 -14.21 -4.07
C ARG A 33 2.49 -12.99 -4.65
N ASP A 34 2.41 -11.91 -3.88
CA ASP A 34 1.79 -10.68 -4.36
C ASP A 34 2.64 -9.95 -5.43
N ASP A 35 3.88 -10.35 -5.65
CA ASP A 35 4.65 -10.03 -6.85
C ASP A 35 3.97 -10.52 -8.13
N LEU A 36 3.14 -11.57 -8.05
CA LEU A 36 2.39 -12.15 -9.16
C LEU A 36 0.97 -11.58 -9.32
N THR A 37 0.65 -10.44 -8.74
CA THR A 37 -0.63 -9.75 -9.00
C THR A 37 -0.81 -9.34 -10.46
N GLY A 38 0.24 -9.42 -11.28
CA GLY A 38 0.19 -9.22 -12.74
C GLY A 38 -0.04 -7.78 -13.20
N PHE A 39 -0.28 -6.85 -12.29
CA PHE A 39 -0.59 -5.47 -12.61
C PHE A 39 0.60 -4.53 -12.36
N ALA A 40 0.99 -3.76 -13.37
CA ALA A 40 2.00 -2.69 -13.29
C ALA A 40 3.32 -3.15 -12.60
N GLY A 41 3.83 -4.34 -12.96
CA GLY A 41 5.02 -4.92 -12.34
C GLY A 41 4.78 -5.65 -11.02
N GLY A 42 3.52 -5.92 -10.68
CA GLY A 42 3.15 -6.69 -9.48
C GLY A 42 3.21 -5.89 -8.17
N GLY A 43 3.00 -6.60 -7.09
CA GLY A 43 3.13 -6.07 -5.73
C GLY A 43 1.80 -5.74 -5.05
N ASN A 44 1.92 -5.42 -3.76
CA ASN A 44 0.79 -5.18 -2.85
C ASN A 44 -0.08 -3.97 -3.24
N LYS A 45 0.42 -3.07 -4.05
CA LYS A 45 -0.28 -1.81 -4.35
C LYS A 45 -1.51 -2.02 -5.22
N ALA A 46 -1.51 -3.02 -6.11
CA ALA A 46 -2.66 -3.37 -6.92
C ALA A 46 -3.91 -3.62 -6.06
N ARG A 47 -3.80 -4.46 -5.00
CA ARG A 47 -4.91 -4.75 -4.09
C ARG A 47 -5.44 -3.52 -3.35
N GLN A 48 -4.54 -2.62 -2.95
CA GLN A 48 -4.92 -1.38 -2.25
C GLN A 48 -5.68 -0.44 -3.17
N LEU A 49 -5.20 -0.29 -4.40
CA LEU A 49 -5.75 0.64 -5.38
C LEU A 49 -7.10 0.20 -5.94
N GLU A 50 -7.42 -1.09 -5.93
CA GLU A 50 -8.72 -1.58 -6.40
C GLU A 50 -9.89 -0.87 -5.72
N TYR A 51 -9.82 -0.65 -4.41
CA TYR A 51 -10.86 0.04 -3.66
C TYR A 51 -10.77 1.56 -3.76
N SER A 52 -9.56 2.10 -3.79
CA SER A 52 -9.38 3.54 -3.98
C SER A 52 -9.90 4.02 -5.34
N PHE A 53 -9.63 3.26 -6.40
CA PHE A 53 -10.15 3.56 -7.73
C PHE A 53 -11.64 3.24 -7.86
N GLY A 54 -12.13 2.21 -7.17
CA GLY A 54 -13.56 1.93 -7.08
C GLY A 54 -14.33 3.12 -6.51
N GLU A 55 -13.85 3.68 -5.40
CA GLU A 55 -14.44 4.89 -4.79
C GLU A 55 -14.31 6.10 -5.71
N ALA A 56 -13.15 6.33 -6.32
CA ALA A 56 -12.95 7.46 -7.25
C ALA A 56 -13.96 7.44 -8.39
N ILE A 57 -14.14 6.29 -9.04
CA ILE A 57 -15.12 6.13 -10.14
C ILE A 57 -16.55 6.29 -9.62
N HIS A 58 -16.87 5.73 -8.46
CA HIS A 58 -18.19 5.88 -7.84
C HIS A 58 -18.54 7.34 -7.55
N CYS A 59 -17.54 8.15 -7.17
CA CYS A 59 -17.69 9.61 -6.99
C CYS A 59 -17.69 10.39 -8.32
N GLY A 60 -17.59 9.73 -9.45
CA GLY A 60 -17.59 10.37 -10.78
C GLY A 60 -16.30 11.12 -11.11
N ALA A 61 -15.17 10.73 -10.53
CA ALA A 61 -13.88 11.31 -10.85
C ALA A 61 -13.47 11.00 -12.30
N ASP A 62 -12.89 11.99 -12.98
CA ASP A 62 -12.30 11.86 -14.32
C ASP A 62 -10.76 11.98 -14.29
N MET A 63 -10.21 12.25 -13.10
CA MET A 63 -8.80 12.45 -12.89
C MET A 63 -8.36 11.96 -11.52
N ILE A 64 -7.16 11.35 -11.48
CA ILE A 64 -6.51 10.92 -10.24
C ILE A 64 -5.30 11.80 -9.97
N LEU A 65 -5.17 12.29 -8.75
CA LEU A 65 -3.96 12.91 -8.25
C LEU A 65 -3.37 12.04 -7.15
N VAL A 66 -2.06 11.79 -7.21
CA VAL A 66 -1.37 10.93 -6.24
C VAL A 66 -0.01 11.51 -5.88
N THR A 67 0.35 11.48 -4.58
CA THR A 67 1.66 11.91 -4.09
C THR A 67 2.45 10.74 -3.53
N GLY A 68 3.78 10.84 -3.55
CA GLY A 68 4.69 9.89 -2.94
C GLY A 68 6.14 10.07 -3.37
N ALA A 69 7.05 9.32 -2.76
CA ALA A 69 8.48 9.39 -3.07
C ALA A 69 8.78 9.18 -4.56
N VAL A 70 9.89 9.72 -5.04
CA VAL A 70 10.32 9.69 -6.46
C VAL A 70 10.21 8.28 -7.07
N GLN A 71 10.67 7.23 -6.38
CA GLN A 71 10.59 5.84 -6.85
C GLN A 71 9.44 5.04 -6.22
N SER A 72 8.32 5.70 -5.92
CA SER A 72 7.17 5.07 -5.25
C SER A 72 6.48 4.04 -6.15
N ASN A 73 6.38 2.80 -5.66
CA ASN A 73 5.57 1.76 -6.28
C ASN A 73 4.06 2.06 -6.22
N TYR A 74 3.63 2.83 -5.21
CA TYR A 74 2.22 3.24 -5.09
C TYR A 74 1.84 4.21 -6.20
N VAL A 75 2.65 5.25 -6.39
CA VAL A 75 2.46 6.26 -7.45
C VAL A 75 2.46 5.61 -8.83
N ARG A 76 3.47 4.75 -9.12
CA ARG A 76 3.52 4.02 -10.40
C ARG A 76 2.26 3.18 -10.63
N SER A 77 1.83 2.43 -9.64
CA SER A 77 0.64 1.58 -9.78
C SER A 77 -0.64 2.41 -9.92
N ALA A 78 -0.71 3.59 -9.28
CA ALA A 78 -1.83 4.51 -9.45
C ALA A 78 -1.86 5.10 -10.87
N ALA A 79 -0.72 5.54 -11.41
CA ALA A 79 -0.63 6.01 -12.80
C ALA A 79 -1.05 4.93 -13.80
N ALA A 80 -0.59 3.69 -13.61
CA ALA A 80 -1.00 2.56 -14.44
C ALA A 80 -2.52 2.26 -14.33
N ALA A 81 -3.10 2.36 -13.14
CA ALA A 81 -4.53 2.14 -12.93
C ALA A 81 -5.37 3.23 -13.59
N ALA A 82 -4.96 4.49 -13.49
CA ALA A 82 -5.60 5.58 -14.19
C ALA A 82 -5.58 5.36 -15.71
N ALA A 83 -4.43 5.02 -16.30
CA ALA A 83 -4.31 4.70 -17.72
C ALA A 83 -5.22 3.53 -18.13
N LYS A 84 -5.23 2.42 -17.36
CA LYS A 84 -6.09 1.25 -17.65
C LYS A 84 -7.58 1.60 -17.62
N LEU A 85 -7.99 2.52 -16.75
CA LEU A 85 -9.38 2.88 -16.53
C LEU A 85 -9.83 4.13 -17.31
N GLY A 86 -8.97 4.68 -18.18
CA GLY A 86 -9.27 5.84 -19.00
C GLY A 86 -9.36 7.17 -18.23
N LEU A 87 -8.75 7.25 -17.04
CA LEU A 87 -8.72 8.45 -16.23
C LEU A 87 -7.43 9.26 -16.48
N SER A 88 -7.54 10.58 -16.45
CA SER A 88 -6.33 11.44 -16.41
C SER A 88 -5.57 11.20 -15.10
N CYS A 89 -4.25 11.39 -15.12
CA CYS A 89 -3.44 11.22 -13.91
C CYS A 89 -2.42 12.35 -13.76
N HIS A 90 -2.29 12.87 -12.53
CA HIS A 90 -1.20 13.73 -12.13
C HIS A 90 -0.46 13.11 -10.94
N VAL A 91 0.85 12.99 -11.05
CA VAL A 91 1.69 12.48 -9.96
C VAL A 91 2.58 13.58 -9.42
N GLN A 92 2.57 13.75 -8.11
CA GLN A 92 3.51 14.60 -7.38
C GLN A 92 4.59 13.71 -6.76
N LEU A 93 5.85 13.94 -7.16
CA LEU A 93 6.99 13.17 -6.68
C LEU A 93 7.72 13.94 -5.57
N GLU A 94 7.73 13.36 -4.38
CA GLU A 94 8.39 13.93 -3.20
C GLU A 94 9.88 13.56 -3.21
N ASN A 95 10.76 14.56 -3.24
CA ASN A 95 12.21 14.35 -3.20
C ASN A 95 12.67 14.12 -1.75
N ARG A 96 12.54 12.88 -1.28
CA ARG A 96 12.82 12.47 0.10
C ARG A 96 14.27 12.06 0.35
N VAL A 97 15.03 11.83 -0.72
CA VAL A 97 16.44 11.40 -0.64
C VAL A 97 17.29 12.42 -1.34
N GLU A 98 18.21 13.03 -0.59
CA GLU A 98 19.15 14.03 -1.10
C GLU A 98 20.27 13.37 -1.90
N ASP A 99 20.97 14.14 -2.71
CA ASP A 99 22.18 13.76 -3.46
C ASP A 99 22.07 12.55 -4.38
N MET A 100 20.85 12.22 -4.83
CA MET A 100 20.65 11.13 -5.77
C MET A 100 21.05 11.51 -7.20
N PRO A 101 21.64 10.57 -7.97
CA PRO A 101 22.05 10.83 -9.33
C PRO A 101 20.85 11.18 -10.24
N SER A 102 21.08 11.91 -11.32
CA SER A 102 20.02 12.35 -12.23
C SER A 102 19.21 11.17 -12.82
N SER A 103 19.79 9.98 -12.92
CA SER A 103 19.11 8.74 -13.34
C SER A 103 17.98 8.35 -12.38
N TYR A 104 18.13 8.59 -11.07
CA TYR A 104 17.10 8.34 -10.07
C TYR A 104 15.81 9.12 -10.36
N HIS A 105 15.93 10.34 -10.89
CA HIS A 105 14.82 11.22 -11.22
C HIS A 105 14.27 11.04 -12.63
N ARG A 106 14.80 10.10 -13.43
CA ARG A 106 14.43 9.92 -14.84
C ARG A 106 14.12 8.48 -15.24
N SER A 107 14.58 7.50 -14.45
CA SER A 107 14.43 6.06 -14.73
C SER A 107 13.45 5.38 -13.77
N GLY A 108 13.30 4.07 -13.89
CA GLY A 108 12.47 3.25 -12.98
C GLY A 108 11.01 3.71 -12.96
N ASN A 109 10.47 3.90 -11.76
CA ASN A 109 9.06 4.28 -11.60
C ASN A 109 8.73 5.65 -12.18
N VAL A 110 9.69 6.60 -12.20
CA VAL A 110 9.50 7.92 -12.81
C VAL A 110 9.28 7.80 -14.33
N LEU A 111 10.07 6.98 -15.00
CA LEU A 111 9.88 6.70 -16.43
C LEU A 111 8.53 6.04 -16.68
N LEU A 112 8.18 5.04 -15.87
CA LEU A 112 6.90 4.34 -16.01
C LEU A 112 5.69 5.26 -15.81
N ASN A 113 5.73 6.20 -14.85
CA ASN A 113 4.68 7.20 -14.69
C ASN A 113 4.43 7.99 -15.97
N LYS A 114 5.50 8.42 -16.64
CA LYS A 114 5.41 9.15 -17.93
C LYS A 114 4.89 8.27 -19.07
N LEU A 115 5.34 7.02 -19.15
CA LEU A 115 4.88 6.06 -20.15
C LEU A 115 3.38 5.73 -19.98
N PHE A 116 2.86 5.75 -18.74
CA PHE A 116 1.42 5.63 -18.47
C PHE A 116 0.63 6.92 -18.72
N GLY A 117 1.27 7.98 -19.23
CA GLY A 117 0.62 9.22 -19.58
C GLY A 117 0.32 10.16 -18.41
N ALA A 118 0.91 9.93 -17.24
CA ALA A 118 0.72 10.83 -16.11
C ALA A 118 1.52 12.14 -16.31
N SER A 119 0.90 13.27 -15.97
CA SER A 119 1.64 14.53 -15.76
C SER A 119 2.40 14.44 -14.43
N VAL A 120 3.58 15.05 -14.37
CA VAL A 120 4.50 14.90 -13.24
C VAL A 120 4.89 16.26 -12.71
N SER A 121 4.78 16.45 -11.39
CA SER A 121 5.38 17.56 -10.65
C SER A 121 6.34 17.03 -9.58
N THR A 122 7.23 17.88 -9.08
CA THR A 122 8.17 17.53 -8.00
C THR A 122 7.89 18.41 -6.79
N PHE A 123 7.81 17.77 -5.63
CA PHE A 123 7.75 18.43 -4.34
C PHE A 123 9.12 18.35 -3.67
N HIS A 124 9.72 19.50 -3.36
CA HIS A 124 11.14 19.60 -2.97
C HIS A 124 11.41 19.58 -1.47
N ILE A 125 10.35 19.61 -0.62
CA ILE A 125 10.49 19.70 0.84
C ILE A 125 10.49 18.29 1.46
N GLY A 126 11.58 17.56 1.31
CA GLY A 126 11.93 16.34 2.06
C GLY A 126 10.77 15.40 2.45
N GLU A 127 10.73 14.98 3.71
CA GLU A 127 9.74 14.05 4.25
C GLU A 127 8.53 14.73 4.95
N ASP A 128 8.11 15.90 4.50
CA ASP A 128 6.92 16.59 5.01
C ASP A 128 5.65 16.11 4.29
N GLU A 129 5.02 15.06 4.84
CA GLU A 129 3.77 14.50 4.27
C GLU A 129 2.62 15.51 4.29
N ALA A 130 2.51 16.36 5.32
CA ALA A 130 1.42 17.31 5.44
C ALA A 130 1.54 18.42 4.39
N ALA A 131 2.74 18.97 4.20
CA ALA A 131 2.98 19.98 3.17
C ALA A 131 2.84 19.38 1.76
N ALA A 132 3.25 18.13 1.53
CA ALA A 132 3.04 17.47 0.25
C ALA A 132 1.55 17.24 -0.07
N ASP A 133 0.75 16.86 0.93
CA ASP A 133 -0.70 16.70 0.78
C ASP A 133 -1.39 18.04 0.55
N ALA A 134 -0.96 19.12 1.21
CA ALA A 134 -1.47 20.46 0.95
C ALA A 134 -1.15 20.94 -0.49
N ASN A 135 0.08 20.74 -0.94
CA ASN A 135 0.50 21.13 -2.28
C ASN A 135 -0.28 20.39 -3.37
N ILE A 136 -0.48 19.06 -3.23
CA ILE A 136 -1.26 18.32 -4.22
C ILE A 136 -2.74 18.68 -4.19
N ALA A 137 -3.27 19.11 -3.04
CA ALA A 137 -4.63 19.66 -2.95
C ALA A 137 -4.78 20.99 -3.71
N ASP A 138 -3.76 21.88 -3.66
CA ASP A 138 -3.74 23.10 -4.46
C ASP A 138 -3.70 22.80 -5.95
N ILE A 139 -2.88 21.84 -6.37
CA ILE A 139 -2.85 21.35 -7.77
C ILE A 139 -4.23 20.81 -8.18
N ALA A 140 -4.90 20.06 -7.29
CA ALA A 140 -6.26 19.56 -7.57
C ALA A 140 -7.27 20.71 -7.76
N ASN A 141 -7.20 21.75 -6.93
CA ASN A 141 -8.05 22.93 -7.07
C ASN A 141 -7.86 23.63 -8.43
N ASP A 142 -6.64 23.66 -8.95
CA ASP A 142 -6.37 24.22 -10.27
C ASP A 142 -6.96 23.37 -11.41
N TYR A 143 -6.99 22.03 -11.24
CA TYR A 143 -7.69 21.16 -12.18
C TYR A 143 -9.22 21.33 -12.11
N VAL A 144 -9.77 21.54 -10.90
CA VAL A 144 -11.21 21.86 -10.74
C VAL A 144 -11.58 23.13 -11.50
N LYS A 145 -10.77 24.21 -11.40
CA LYS A 145 -10.97 25.45 -12.17
C LYS A 145 -10.97 25.22 -13.70
N LYS A 146 -10.30 24.15 -14.16
CA LYS A 146 -10.26 23.71 -15.57
C LYS A 146 -11.39 22.74 -15.93
N GLY A 147 -12.37 22.56 -15.05
CA GLY A 147 -13.56 21.70 -15.28
C GLY A 147 -13.31 20.20 -15.06
N LYS A 148 -12.19 19.80 -14.45
CA LYS A 148 -11.91 18.41 -14.07
C LYS A 148 -12.56 18.05 -12.74
N LYS A 149 -12.76 16.75 -12.53
CA LYS A 149 -13.25 16.16 -11.27
C LYS A 149 -12.15 15.29 -10.64
N PRO A 150 -11.14 15.91 -10.00
CA PRO A 150 -10.02 15.19 -9.44
C PRO A 150 -10.42 14.39 -8.20
N TYR A 151 -9.81 13.20 -8.04
CA TYR A 151 -9.83 12.41 -6.81
C TYR A 151 -8.40 12.28 -6.29
N LEU A 152 -8.19 12.63 -5.01
CA LEU A 152 -6.87 12.65 -4.38
C LEU A 152 -6.60 11.32 -3.69
N LEU A 153 -5.46 10.70 -4.03
CA LEU A 153 -4.89 9.56 -3.34
C LEU A 153 -3.74 10.02 -2.45
N THR A 154 -4.06 10.38 -1.22
CA THR A 154 -3.07 10.78 -0.21
C THR A 154 -2.69 9.60 0.68
N LEU A 155 -1.56 9.73 1.37
CA LEU A 155 -1.08 8.75 2.35
C LEU A 155 -1.29 9.24 3.79
N SER A 156 -1.99 10.36 3.98
CA SER A 156 -2.35 10.86 5.29
C SER A 156 -3.10 9.81 6.11
N PRO A 157 -2.79 9.67 7.40
CA PRO A 157 -3.49 8.75 8.28
C PRO A 157 -4.96 9.08 8.48
N ASP A 158 -5.39 10.31 8.16
CA ASP A 158 -6.77 10.78 8.37
C ASP A 158 -7.69 10.52 7.19
N THR A 159 -7.17 9.95 6.09
CA THR A 159 -7.97 9.60 4.93
C THR A 159 -8.66 8.24 5.09
N LYS A 160 -9.76 8.02 4.35
CA LYS A 160 -10.45 6.71 4.32
C LYS A 160 -9.45 5.60 4.03
N PRO A 161 -9.31 4.58 4.90
CA PRO A 161 -8.30 3.52 4.74
C PRO A 161 -8.71 2.45 3.72
N LEU A 162 -9.18 2.86 2.55
CA LEU A 162 -9.69 1.98 1.49
C LEU A 162 -8.68 0.91 1.06
N GLY A 163 -7.39 1.25 1.07
CA GLY A 163 -6.33 0.30 0.75
C GLY A 163 -6.24 -0.90 1.70
N ALA A 164 -6.72 -0.77 2.94
CA ALA A 164 -6.78 -1.89 3.88
C ALA A 164 -7.78 -2.97 3.45
N LEU A 165 -8.87 -2.59 2.78
CA LEU A 165 -9.91 -3.53 2.31
C LEU A 165 -9.35 -4.59 1.37
N GLY A 166 -8.39 -4.22 0.50
CA GLY A 166 -7.71 -5.16 -0.38
C GLY A 166 -6.94 -6.25 0.37
N TYR A 167 -6.36 -5.89 1.53
CA TYR A 167 -5.64 -6.85 2.37
C TYR A 167 -6.54 -7.58 3.38
N MET A 168 -7.71 -7.07 3.71
CA MET A 168 -8.73 -7.86 4.40
C MET A 168 -9.16 -9.06 3.54
N ARG A 169 -9.36 -8.86 2.23
CA ARG A 169 -9.59 -9.99 1.28
C ARG A 169 -8.41 -10.94 1.24
N CYS A 170 -7.19 -10.42 1.19
CA CYS A 170 -5.97 -11.24 1.19
C CYS A 170 -5.87 -12.12 2.44
N ALA A 171 -6.35 -11.65 3.60
CA ALA A 171 -6.42 -12.47 4.81
C ALA A 171 -7.32 -13.72 4.60
N GLY A 172 -8.48 -13.56 3.97
CA GLY A 172 -9.34 -14.68 3.58
C GLY A 172 -8.64 -15.65 2.63
N GLU A 173 -8.03 -15.11 1.55
CA GLU A 173 -7.26 -15.94 0.60
C GLU A 173 -6.17 -16.78 1.29
N ILE A 174 -5.45 -16.19 2.27
CA ILE A 174 -4.41 -16.90 3.01
C ILE A 174 -5.01 -18.03 3.83
N LEU A 175 -6.10 -17.79 4.56
CA LEU A 175 -6.75 -18.83 5.38
C LEU A 175 -7.29 -19.96 4.52
N ASP A 176 -7.94 -19.66 3.39
CA ASP A 176 -8.45 -20.65 2.45
C ASP A 176 -7.31 -21.48 1.87
N GLN A 177 -6.20 -20.84 1.47
CA GLN A 177 -5.04 -21.54 0.91
C GLN A 177 -4.32 -22.40 1.95
N LEU A 178 -4.21 -21.96 3.19
CA LEU A 178 -3.67 -22.76 4.29
C LEU A 178 -4.55 -23.99 4.55
N HIS A 179 -5.87 -23.79 4.60
CA HIS A 179 -6.84 -24.88 4.78
C HIS A 179 -6.72 -25.91 3.64
N ASN A 180 -6.78 -25.47 2.39
CA ASN A 180 -6.72 -26.34 1.21
C ASN A 180 -5.39 -27.10 1.08
N GLN A 181 -4.30 -26.52 1.58
CA GLN A 181 -2.98 -27.18 1.64
C GLN A 181 -2.78 -28.02 2.90
N ASN A 182 -3.76 -28.07 3.80
CA ASN A 182 -3.63 -28.70 5.11
C ASN A 182 -2.39 -28.20 5.89
N LYS A 183 -2.22 -26.87 5.94
CA LYS A 183 -1.08 -26.19 6.58
C LYS A 183 -1.58 -25.21 7.66
N SER A 184 -0.70 -24.95 8.60
CA SER A 184 -0.86 -23.88 9.59
C SER A 184 0.41 -23.03 9.63
N VAL A 185 0.26 -21.78 10.05
CA VAL A 185 1.39 -20.85 10.26
C VAL A 185 1.28 -20.23 11.65
N SER A 186 2.42 -20.04 12.27
CA SER A 186 2.52 -19.43 13.61
C SER A 186 2.45 -17.91 13.58
N ALA A 187 2.75 -17.29 12.43
CA ALA A 187 2.73 -15.83 12.27
C ALA A 187 2.74 -15.44 10.78
N ILE A 188 2.31 -14.21 10.52
CA ILE A 188 2.50 -13.52 9.25
C ILE A 188 3.46 -12.36 9.48
N VAL A 189 4.43 -12.19 8.59
CA VAL A 189 5.39 -11.08 8.62
C VAL A 189 5.20 -10.22 7.38
N VAL A 190 5.13 -8.90 7.57
CA VAL A 190 4.89 -7.95 6.48
C VAL A 190 5.69 -6.67 6.67
N ALA A 191 6.19 -6.08 5.59
CA ALA A 191 6.77 -4.74 5.64
C ALA A 191 5.68 -3.70 5.93
N SER A 192 5.91 -2.84 6.93
CA SER A 192 4.94 -1.86 7.42
C SER A 192 5.49 -0.44 7.28
N GLY A 193 5.12 0.24 6.20
CA GLY A 193 5.42 1.65 5.93
C GLY A 193 4.18 2.53 6.12
N SER A 194 3.31 2.63 5.11
CA SER A 194 2.01 3.34 5.21
C SER A 194 0.98 2.65 6.10
N ALA A 195 1.24 1.41 6.48
CA ALA A 195 0.44 0.51 7.31
C ALA A 195 -0.78 -0.16 6.62
N ALA A 196 -1.25 0.25 5.45
CA ALA A 196 -2.47 -0.30 4.84
C ALA A 196 -2.45 -1.84 4.69
N THR A 197 -1.31 -2.43 4.28
CA THR A 197 -1.15 -3.90 4.20
C THR A 197 -1.25 -4.56 5.58
N HIS A 198 -0.53 -4.02 6.56
CA HIS A 198 -0.50 -4.53 7.93
C HIS A 198 -1.90 -4.49 8.57
N VAL A 199 -2.56 -3.33 8.50
CA VAL A 199 -3.92 -3.13 9.02
C VAL A 199 -4.92 -4.06 8.34
N GLY A 200 -4.89 -4.15 7.01
CA GLY A 200 -5.81 -5.00 6.27
C GLY A 200 -5.68 -6.49 6.64
N LEU A 201 -4.45 -7.00 6.72
CA LEU A 201 -4.20 -8.38 7.16
C LEU A 201 -4.68 -8.60 8.59
N LEU A 202 -4.29 -7.73 9.52
CA LEU A 202 -4.64 -7.85 10.93
C LEU A 202 -6.16 -7.82 11.12
N LEU A 203 -6.83 -6.80 10.60
CA LEU A 203 -8.27 -6.64 10.72
C LEU A 203 -9.04 -7.80 10.03
N GLY A 204 -8.62 -8.16 8.81
CA GLY A 204 -9.23 -9.28 8.09
C GLY A 204 -9.13 -10.60 8.85
N LEU A 205 -7.97 -10.91 9.44
CA LEU A 205 -7.81 -12.11 10.26
C LEU A 205 -8.70 -12.07 11.50
N ARG A 206 -8.80 -10.95 12.20
CA ARG A 206 -9.63 -10.83 13.41
C ARG A 206 -11.12 -10.98 13.09
N LEU A 207 -11.59 -10.40 11.99
CA LEU A 207 -12.97 -10.58 11.52
C LEU A 207 -13.29 -12.05 11.17
N LEU A 208 -12.32 -12.75 10.62
CA LEU A 208 -12.41 -14.19 10.33
C LEU A 208 -12.09 -15.08 11.55
N ARG A 209 -12.07 -14.48 12.76
CA ARG A 209 -11.81 -15.17 14.05
C ARG A 209 -10.46 -15.89 14.12
N SER A 210 -9.52 -15.54 13.23
CA SER A 210 -8.16 -16.08 13.29
C SER A 210 -7.31 -15.28 14.28
N ARG A 211 -6.53 -16.00 15.12
CA ARG A 211 -5.61 -15.43 16.11
C ARG A 211 -4.16 -15.38 15.60
N ILE A 212 -3.92 -15.71 14.34
CA ILE A 212 -2.57 -15.64 13.75
C ILE A 212 -2.03 -14.22 13.94
N PRO A 213 -0.87 -14.04 14.61
CA PRO A 213 -0.27 -12.72 14.79
C PRO A 213 0.29 -12.19 13.47
N VAL A 214 0.16 -10.87 13.27
CA VAL A 214 0.77 -10.17 12.13
C VAL A 214 1.86 -9.24 12.66
N TYR A 215 3.11 -9.53 12.28
CA TYR A 215 4.26 -8.70 12.62
C TYR A 215 4.57 -7.72 11.49
N GLY A 216 4.42 -6.43 11.77
CA GLY A 216 4.80 -5.36 10.85
C GLY A 216 6.25 -4.94 11.06
N ILE A 217 7.11 -5.20 10.08
CA ILE A 217 8.49 -4.72 10.11
C ILE A 217 8.52 -3.26 9.68
N CYS A 218 9.01 -2.39 10.57
CA CYS A 218 9.04 -0.94 10.34
C CYS A 218 10.08 -0.59 9.29
N VAL A 219 9.65 -0.08 8.14
CA VAL A 219 10.55 0.28 7.02
C VAL A 219 10.82 1.78 6.91
N ARG A 220 10.12 2.61 7.68
CA ARG A 220 10.25 4.08 7.59
C ARG A 220 10.29 4.77 8.96
N ARG A 221 9.42 4.38 9.86
CA ARG A 221 9.24 4.96 11.19
C ARG A 221 9.84 4.05 12.26
N ASP A 222 10.12 4.61 13.42
CA ASP A 222 10.44 3.78 14.58
C ASP A 222 9.21 2.96 15.04
N LYS A 223 9.45 2.02 15.98
CA LYS A 223 8.39 1.14 16.47
C LYS A 223 7.21 1.91 17.08
N LYS A 224 7.49 2.94 17.93
CA LYS A 224 6.46 3.69 18.64
C LYS A 224 5.56 4.46 17.68
N GLN A 225 6.17 5.17 16.73
CA GLN A 225 5.47 5.90 15.68
C GLN A 225 4.65 4.96 14.80
N GLN A 226 5.21 3.79 14.42
CA GLN A 226 4.51 2.84 13.55
C GLN A 226 3.33 2.18 14.28
N VAL A 227 3.46 1.82 15.56
CA VAL A 227 2.35 1.31 16.39
C VAL A 227 1.22 2.33 16.46
N SER A 228 1.53 3.60 16.76
CA SER A 228 0.54 4.68 16.80
C SER A 228 -0.19 4.84 15.46
N ARG A 229 0.55 4.81 14.35
CA ARG A 229 -0.04 4.88 13.00
C ARG A 229 -0.95 3.69 12.70
N VAL A 230 -0.51 2.48 13.00
CA VAL A 230 -1.32 1.26 12.78
C VAL A 230 -2.60 1.33 13.62
N LYS A 231 -2.50 1.72 14.90
CA LYS A 231 -3.66 1.89 15.79
C LYS A 231 -4.68 2.89 15.22
N GLY A 232 -4.23 4.06 14.79
CA GLY A 232 -5.11 5.08 14.18
C GLY A 232 -5.83 4.54 12.93
N ILE A 233 -5.10 3.92 12.01
CA ILE A 233 -5.69 3.39 10.77
C ILE A 233 -6.60 2.19 11.04
N VAL A 234 -6.32 1.34 12.05
CA VAL A 234 -7.23 0.27 12.49
C VAL A 234 -8.57 0.84 12.90
N ARG A 235 -8.60 1.85 13.78
CA ARG A 235 -9.85 2.49 14.24
C ARG A 235 -10.65 3.10 13.10
N LEU A 236 -9.97 3.76 12.15
CA LEU A 236 -10.63 4.30 10.96
C LEU A 236 -11.19 3.18 10.07
N ALA A 237 -10.48 2.06 9.93
CA ALA A 237 -10.95 0.92 9.14
C ALA A 237 -12.13 0.21 9.81
N GLU A 238 -12.10 0.00 11.12
CA GLU A 238 -13.21 -0.54 11.91
C GLU A 238 -14.47 0.32 11.79
N ASN A 239 -14.31 1.66 11.90
CA ASN A 239 -15.41 2.60 11.71
C ASN A 239 -15.94 2.57 10.26
N LEU A 240 -15.05 2.53 9.27
CA LEU A 240 -15.41 2.49 7.85
C LEU A 240 -16.30 1.27 7.51
N ILE A 241 -16.00 0.11 8.09
CA ILE A 241 -16.75 -1.14 7.84
C ILE A 241 -17.87 -1.39 8.85
N GLY A 242 -17.94 -0.62 9.92
CA GLY A 242 -18.99 -0.72 10.93
C GLY A 242 -18.93 -2.00 11.78
N CYS A 243 -17.72 -2.55 12.05
CA CYS A 243 -17.58 -3.82 12.75
C CYS A 243 -17.36 -3.70 14.28
N GLY A 244 -17.28 -2.48 14.81
CA GLY A 244 -16.84 -2.25 16.20
C GLY A 244 -15.33 -2.52 16.38
N GLU A 245 -14.87 -2.51 17.62
CA GLU A 245 -13.47 -2.73 17.97
C GLU A 245 -13.13 -4.23 18.03
N VAL A 246 -12.64 -4.81 16.95
CA VAL A 246 -12.27 -6.23 16.87
C VAL A 246 -10.76 -6.46 17.03
N VAL A 247 -9.95 -5.43 16.80
CA VAL A 247 -8.48 -5.47 16.97
C VAL A 247 -8.13 -4.87 18.33
N GLN A 248 -7.47 -5.65 19.19
CA GLN A 248 -6.99 -5.19 20.49
C GLN A 248 -5.58 -4.57 20.37
N GLU A 249 -5.17 -3.78 21.36
CA GLU A 249 -3.83 -3.14 21.35
C GLU A 249 -2.71 -4.16 21.29
N ASP A 250 -2.85 -5.28 21.99
CA ASP A 250 -1.87 -6.37 22.00
C ASP A 250 -1.76 -7.14 20.67
N ASP A 251 -2.73 -6.96 19.78
CA ASP A 251 -2.68 -7.51 18.43
C ASP A 251 -1.71 -6.73 17.53
N ILE A 252 -1.45 -5.45 17.84
CA ILE A 252 -0.62 -4.56 17.02
C ILE A 252 0.86 -4.82 17.30
N LYS A 253 1.48 -5.63 16.46
CA LYS A 253 2.88 -6.01 16.59
C LYS A 253 3.74 -5.33 15.53
N SER A 254 4.55 -4.35 15.96
CA SER A 254 5.53 -3.69 15.10
C SER A 254 6.95 -3.98 15.61
N VAL A 255 7.85 -4.27 14.71
CA VAL A 255 9.25 -4.59 15.00
C VAL A 255 10.14 -3.55 14.33
N SER A 256 11.01 -2.91 15.13
CA SER A 256 12.01 -1.98 14.59
C SER A 256 13.03 -2.74 13.75
N TYR A 257 13.36 -2.18 12.60
CA TYR A 257 14.42 -2.66 11.75
C TYR A 257 15.59 -1.68 11.78
N THR A 258 16.61 -1.99 12.56
CA THR A 258 17.74 -1.06 12.83
C THR A 258 18.89 -1.20 11.84
N HIS A 259 18.94 -2.27 11.04
CA HIS A 259 20.11 -2.57 10.20
C HIS A 259 20.01 -2.25 8.72
N LEU A 260 18.81 -1.91 8.17
CA LEU A 260 18.65 -1.67 6.73
C LEU A 260 18.64 -0.20 6.27
N ARG A 261 18.71 0.77 7.16
CA ARG A 261 18.72 2.19 6.75
C ARG A 261 19.89 2.58 5.86
N ALA A 262 20.99 1.81 5.88
CA ALA A 262 22.19 2.14 5.11
C ALA A 262 22.27 1.50 3.71
N HIS A 263 21.50 0.46 3.41
CA HIS A 263 21.67 -0.30 2.16
C HIS A 263 20.51 -0.22 1.16
N GLU A 264 19.31 0.09 1.58
CA GLU A 264 18.15 0.19 0.66
C GLU A 264 18.07 1.51 -0.11
N THR A 265 18.76 2.55 0.34
CA THR A 265 18.83 3.83 -0.36
C THR A 265 19.92 3.89 -1.44
N GLN A 266 20.73 2.84 -1.57
CA GLN A 266 21.86 2.80 -2.52
C GLN A 266 21.67 1.82 -3.70
N ARG A 267 20.47 1.24 -3.88
CA ARG A 267 20.21 0.36 -5.04
C ARG A 267 19.09 0.83 -5.92
#